data_66b4b001943fc2fb0c8baa7d9534c791
#
_entry.id   66b4b001943fc2fb0c8baa7d9534c791
#
_cell.length_a   1.000
_cell.length_b   1.000
_cell.length_c   1.000
_cell.angle_alpha   90.00
_cell.angle_beta   90.00
_cell.angle_gamma   90.00
#
_symmetry.space_group_name_H-M   'P 1'
#
loop_
_entity.id
_entity.type
_entity.pdbx_description
1 polymer ?
#
loop_
_entity_poly.entity_id
_entity_poly.type
_entity_poly.pdbx_seq_one_letter_code
_entity_poly.pdbx_strand_id
1 'polypeptide(L)'
;LIGASLASTEKTFFGVVGDLACFYDLNSLGNRHVARNVRIMVVDNGVGTEFKNFNHKAAAFGEEADAYMAARGHYGNRSHELLRHYAEDLGFEYLSASTKDEFLAAAERFTAPEQAERPMLFEVFTDSKDESDALEIMYEVGTNAAGKAKDAVRGILGDKGVAAVKKILGR
;
A
#
# COMPACT_ATOMS: atom_id res chain seq x y z
N LEU A 1 4.12 -5.61 -11.42
CA LEU A 1 5.45 -5.81 -10.86
C LEU A 1 6.22 -6.91 -11.59
N ILE A 2 5.73 -8.16 -11.60
CA ILE A 2 6.41 -9.32 -12.17
C ILE A 2 6.76 -9.10 -13.65
N GLY A 3 5.82 -8.61 -14.46
CA GLY A 3 6.11 -8.27 -15.86
C GLY A 3 7.24 -7.24 -16.04
N ALA A 4 7.28 -6.23 -15.16
CA ALA A 4 8.34 -5.22 -15.19
C ALA A 4 9.71 -5.81 -14.82
N SER A 5 9.76 -6.78 -13.90
CA SER A 5 11.02 -7.41 -13.47
C SER A 5 11.73 -8.20 -14.58
N LEU A 6 11.00 -8.59 -15.61
CA LEU A 6 11.57 -9.27 -16.79
C LEU A 6 12.38 -8.34 -17.68
N ALA A 7 12.19 -7.03 -17.57
CA ALA A 7 12.90 -6.04 -18.38
C ALA A 7 14.40 -5.92 -18.02
N SER A 8 14.78 -6.32 -16.81
CA SER A 8 16.17 -6.27 -16.36
C SER A 8 16.42 -7.23 -15.20
N THR A 9 17.36 -8.13 -15.35
CA THR A 9 17.81 -9.03 -14.27
C THR A 9 18.75 -8.36 -13.27
N GLU A 10 19.32 -7.21 -13.63
CA GLU A 10 20.28 -6.47 -12.80
C GLU A 10 19.61 -5.48 -11.84
N LYS A 11 18.35 -5.13 -12.10
CA LYS A 11 17.60 -4.19 -11.27
C LYS A 11 16.69 -4.94 -10.30
N THR A 12 16.57 -4.43 -9.09
CA THR A 12 15.57 -4.89 -8.12
C THR A 12 14.27 -4.13 -8.33
N PHE A 13 13.16 -4.86 -8.33
CA PHE A 13 11.82 -4.31 -8.52
C PHE A 13 11.03 -4.45 -7.23
N PHE A 14 10.63 -3.31 -6.69
CA PHE A 14 9.83 -3.23 -5.47
C PHE A 14 8.36 -3.02 -5.80
N GLY A 15 7.49 -3.71 -5.08
CA GLY A 15 6.06 -3.50 -5.07
C GLY A 15 5.56 -3.34 -3.66
N VAL A 16 4.61 -2.43 -3.46
CA VAL A 16 3.87 -2.29 -2.20
C VAL A 16 2.41 -2.51 -2.53
N VAL A 17 1.75 -3.39 -1.79
CA VAL A 17 0.37 -3.78 -2.03
C VAL A 17 -0.34 -4.03 -0.70
N GLY A 18 -1.63 -3.69 -0.62
CA GLY A 18 -2.46 -4.09 0.52
C GLY A 18 -2.78 -5.58 0.50
N ASP A 19 -3.10 -6.13 1.65
CA ASP A 19 -3.43 -7.56 1.82
C ASP A 19 -4.56 -8.03 0.91
N LEU A 20 -5.69 -7.34 0.90
CA LEU A 20 -6.85 -7.72 0.07
C LEU A 20 -6.48 -7.78 -1.41
N ALA A 21 -5.76 -6.78 -1.93
CA ALA A 21 -5.30 -6.77 -3.31
C ALA A 21 -4.28 -7.88 -3.58
N CYS A 22 -3.40 -8.17 -2.62
CA CYS A 22 -2.45 -9.28 -2.69
C CYS A 22 -3.16 -10.62 -2.81
N PHE A 23 -4.19 -10.86 -1.99
CA PHE A 23 -4.94 -12.11 -2.01
C PHE A 23 -5.77 -12.30 -3.29
N TYR A 24 -6.26 -11.23 -3.91
CA TYR A 24 -6.92 -11.34 -5.23
C TYR A 24 -5.97 -11.83 -6.32
N ASP A 25 -4.71 -11.42 -6.28
CA ASP A 25 -3.69 -11.75 -7.28
C ASP A 25 -2.66 -12.78 -6.77
N LEU A 26 -2.95 -13.46 -5.66
CA LEU A 26 -2.00 -14.34 -4.97
C LEU A 26 -1.37 -15.39 -5.89
N ASN A 27 -2.15 -15.95 -6.81
CA ASN A 27 -1.67 -16.93 -7.76
C ASN A 27 -0.57 -16.39 -8.71
N SER A 28 -0.45 -15.07 -8.85
CA SER A 28 0.62 -14.47 -9.66
C SER A 28 2.01 -14.71 -9.08
N LEU A 29 2.12 -14.90 -7.75
CA LEU A 29 3.37 -15.19 -7.06
C LEU A 29 3.94 -16.56 -7.43
N GLY A 30 3.09 -17.52 -7.82
CA GLY A 30 3.50 -18.84 -8.31
C GLY A 30 3.94 -18.86 -9.78
N ASN A 31 4.03 -17.70 -10.44
CA ASN A 31 4.44 -17.64 -11.83
C ASN A 31 5.94 -18.01 -11.97
N ARG A 32 6.25 -18.89 -12.92
CA ARG A 32 7.63 -19.35 -13.20
C ARG A 32 8.64 -18.24 -13.53
N HIS A 33 8.17 -17.04 -13.83
CA HIS A 33 9.01 -15.89 -14.16
C HIS A 33 9.33 -15.00 -12.94
N VAL A 34 8.78 -15.31 -11.77
CA VAL A 34 9.17 -14.63 -10.52
C VAL A 34 10.61 -15.00 -10.21
N ALA A 35 11.46 -14.00 -10.12
CA ALA A 35 12.90 -14.17 -9.94
C ALA A 35 13.40 -13.40 -8.71
N ARG A 36 14.63 -13.65 -8.31
CA ARG A 36 15.29 -13.08 -7.13
C ARG A 36 15.30 -11.54 -7.07
N ASN A 37 15.02 -10.88 -8.18
CA ASN A 37 14.97 -9.41 -8.28
C ASN A 37 13.58 -8.82 -7.95
N VAL A 38 12.63 -9.65 -7.51
CA VAL A 38 11.28 -9.22 -7.10
C VAL A 38 11.22 -9.12 -5.58
N ARG A 39 10.78 -7.97 -5.08
CA ARG A 39 10.55 -7.70 -3.65
C ARG A 39 9.17 -7.08 -3.47
N ILE A 40 8.34 -7.75 -2.70
CA ILE A 40 6.94 -7.35 -2.47
C ILE A 40 6.74 -7.07 -1.00
N MET A 41 6.30 -5.86 -0.66
CA MET A 41 5.83 -5.53 0.68
C MET A 41 4.31 -5.58 0.69
N VAL A 42 3.74 -6.34 1.61
CA VAL A 42 2.31 -6.45 1.82
C VAL A 42 1.96 -5.72 3.11
N VAL A 43 1.10 -4.71 3.02
CA VAL A 43 0.52 -4.03 4.19
C VAL A 43 -0.73 -4.79 4.57
N ASP A 44 -0.68 -5.48 5.70
CA ASP A 44 -1.71 -6.42 6.14
C ASP A 44 -2.43 -5.93 7.39
N ASN A 45 -3.64 -5.41 7.20
CA ASN A 45 -4.56 -5.05 8.28
C ASN A 45 -5.69 -6.09 8.45
N GLY A 46 -5.73 -7.12 7.63
CA GLY A 46 -6.71 -8.22 7.67
C GLY A 46 -8.08 -7.89 7.09
N VAL A 47 -8.25 -6.71 6.52
CA VAL A 47 -9.52 -6.24 5.95
C VAL A 47 -9.24 -5.31 4.76
N GLY A 48 -10.27 -4.95 4.01
CA GLY A 48 -10.14 -3.92 2.97
C GLY A 48 -10.31 -2.53 3.56
N THR A 49 -9.28 -1.94 4.17
CA THR A 49 -9.34 -0.61 4.81
C THR A 49 -9.84 0.47 3.85
N GLU A 50 -9.61 0.35 2.55
CA GLU A 50 -10.15 1.27 1.54
C GLU A 50 -11.66 1.46 1.68
N PHE A 51 -12.39 0.38 1.95
CA PHE A 51 -13.85 0.42 2.11
C PHE A 51 -14.31 1.00 3.46
N LYS A 52 -13.40 1.13 4.41
CA LYS A 52 -13.64 1.66 5.76
C LYS A 52 -13.12 3.08 5.97
N ASN A 53 -12.42 3.63 4.98
CA ASN A 53 -11.90 4.99 5.07
C ASN A 53 -13.01 6.00 5.33
N PHE A 54 -12.71 7.01 6.15
CA PHE A 54 -13.63 8.04 6.61
C PHE A 54 -14.44 8.72 5.49
N ASN A 55 -13.92 8.77 4.27
CA ASN A 55 -14.57 9.40 3.11
C ASN A 55 -15.18 8.39 2.12
N HIS A 56 -15.11 7.07 2.40
CA HIS A 56 -15.65 6.06 1.51
C HIS A 56 -17.12 5.75 1.84
N LYS A 57 -17.97 5.65 0.81
CA LYS A 57 -19.41 5.40 1.01
C LYS A 57 -19.70 4.06 1.69
N ALA A 58 -18.87 3.05 1.43
CA ALA A 58 -19.02 1.73 2.05
C ALA A 58 -18.72 1.72 3.55
N ALA A 59 -18.05 2.76 4.09
CA ALA A 59 -17.84 2.89 5.54
C ALA A 59 -19.15 2.90 6.33
N ALA A 60 -20.27 3.25 5.70
CA ALA A 60 -21.60 3.19 6.31
C ALA A 60 -22.03 1.76 6.72
N PHE A 61 -21.46 0.72 6.12
CA PHE A 61 -21.75 -0.68 6.47
C PHE A 61 -20.96 -1.17 7.69
N GLY A 62 -19.97 -0.39 8.15
CA GLY A 62 -19.18 -0.75 9.33
C GLY A 62 -18.54 -2.14 9.23
N GLU A 63 -18.58 -2.87 10.35
CA GLU A 63 -18.00 -4.23 10.44
C GLU A 63 -18.75 -5.28 9.60
N GLU A 64 -20.00 -5.03 9.22
CA GLU A 64 -20.75 -5.97 8.38
C GLU A 64 -20.08 -6.19 7.02
N ALA A 65 -19.34 -5.20 6.50
CA ALA A 65 -18.60 -5.32 5.26
C ALA A 65 -17.49 -6.38 5.31
N ASP A 66 -16.92 -6.64 6.50
CA ASP A 66 -15.80 -7.58 6.68
C ASP A 66 -16.18 -9.02 6.31
N ALA A 67 -17.47 -9.37 6.43
CA ALA A 67 -17.96 -10.69 6.05
C ALA A 67 -17.80 -10.98 4.55
N TYR A 68 -17.65 -9.93 3.74
CA TYR A 68 -17.55 -10.03 2.28
C TYR A 68 -16.16 -9.75 1.74
N MET A 69 -15.23 -9.35 2.61
CA MET A 69 -13.86 -9.03 2.24
C MET A 69 -12.90 -10.02 2.89
N ALA A 70 -12.31 -10.92 2.10
CA ALA A 70 -11.40 -11.95 2.58
C ALA A 70 -9.95 -11.50 2.40
N ALA A 71 -9.34 -11.07 3.49
CA ALA A 71 -7.90 -10.95 3.63
C ALA A 71 -7.44 -11.92 4.72
N ARG A 72 -6.29 -12.54 4.58
CA ARG A 72 -5.77 -13.56 5.52
C ARG A 72 -6.68 -14.80 5.73
N GLY A 73 -7.53 -15.12 4.78
CA GLY A 73 -8.51 -16.19 4.87
C GLY A 73 -9.93 -15.68 4.84
N HIS A 74 -10.88 -16.53 5.14
CA HIS A 74 -12.30 -16.23 5.06
C HIS A 74 -12.86 -15.76 6.39
N TYR A 75 -13.98 -15.06 6.37
CA TYR A 75 -14.69 -14.61 7.56
C TYR A 75 -14.84 -15.74 8.61
N GLY A 76 -14.41 -15.46 9.84
CA GLY A 76 -14.39 -16.43 10.95
C GLY A 76 -13.24 -17.45 10.93
N ASN A 77 -12.41 -17.45 9.90
CA ASN A 77 -11.27 -18.36 9.77
C ASN A 77 -10.02 -17.64 9.26
N ARG A 78 -9.70 -16.50 9.86
CA ARG A 78 -8.51 -15.70 9.51
C ARG A 78 -7.24 -16.33 10.07
N SER A 79 -6.19 -16.33 9.26
CA SER A 79 -4.87 -16.83 9.66
C SER A 79 -3.80 -15.78 9.42
N HIS A 80 -3.07 -15.40 10.45
CA HIS A 80 -1.89 -14.54 10.34
C HIS A 80 -0.69 -15.24 9.68
N GLU A 81 -0.75 -16.56 9.55
CA GLU A 81 0.31 -17.38 8.96
C GLU A 81 0.06 -17.70 7.49
N LEU A 82 -1.11 -17.32 6.95
CA LEU A 82 -1.50 -17.74 5.60
C LEU A 82 -0.52 -17.28 4.53
N LEU A 83 -0.18 -16.00 4.54
CA LEU A 83 0.71 -15.42 3.54
C LEU A 83 2.15 -15.91 3.74
N ARG A 84 2.57 -16.11 4.98
CA ARG A 84 3.86 -16.69 5.31
C ARG A 84 4.00 -18.09 4.70
N HIS A 85 3.07 -19.00 5.01
CA HIS A 85 3.12 -20.36 4.48
C HIS A 85 3.11 -20.37 2.95
N TYR A 86 2.27 -19.53 2.35
CA TYR A 86 2.20 -19.43 0.90
C TYR A 86 3.52 -18.95 0.29
N ALA A 87 4.13 -17.93 0.86
CA ALA A 87 5.41 -17.38 0.39
C ALA A 87 6.55 -18.41 0.55
N GLU A 88 6.64 -19.05 1.71
CA GLU A 88 7.67 -20.06 2.01
C GLU A 88 7.54 -21.26 1.07
N ASP A 89 6.33 -21.77 0.83
CA ASP A 89 6.07 -22.90 -0.07
C ASP A 89 6.42 -22.56 -1.54
N LEU A 90 6.31 -21.29 -1.94
CA LEU A 90 6.74 -20.82 -3.26
C LEU A 90 8.23 -20.46 -3.31
N GLY A 91 8.97 -20.59 -2.22
CA GLY A 91 10.40 -20.35 -2.18
C GLY A 91 10.82 -18.89 -2.01
N PHE A 92 9.91 -18.01 -1.57
CA PHE A 92 10.26 -16.65 -1.20
C PHE A 92 11.06 -16.61 0.11
N GLU A 93 11.93 -15.63 0.25
CA GLU A 93 12.41 -15.18 1.55
C GLU A 93 11.29 -14.36 2.20
N TYR A 94 10.75 -14.86 3.32
CA TYR A 94 9.67 -14.19 4.04
C TYR A 94 10.23 -13.35 5.18
N LEU A 95 9.75 -12.11 5.27
CA LEU A 95 10.02 -11.16 6.35
C LEU A 95 8.68 -10.70 6.91
N SER A 96 8.63 -10.38 8.21
CA SER A 96 7.44 -9.80 8.82
C SER A 96 7.77 -8.75 9.86
N ALA A 97 6.82 -7.85 10.13
CA ALA A 97 6.91 -6.85 11.18
C ALA A 97 5.51 -6.49 11.70
N SER A 98 5.40 -6.36 13.03
CA SER A 98 4.20 -5.91 13.74
C SER A 98 4.46 -4.64 14.56
N THR A 99 5.72 -4.25 14.70
CA THR A 99 6.16 -3.07 15.41
C THR A 99 7.09 -2.23 14.54
N LYS A 100 7.25 -0.96 14.91
CA LYS A 100 8.17 -0.05 14.21
C LYS A 100 9.61 -0.56 14.22
N ASP A 101 10.07 -1.11 15.34
CA ASP A 101 11.46 -1.57 15.46
C ASP A 101 11.69 -2.82 14.60
N GLU A 102 10.75 -3.76 14.59
CA GLU A 102 10.75 -4.91 13.68
C GLU A 102 10.73 -4.47 12.22
N PHE A 103 9.90 -3.47 11.89
CA PHE A 103 9.84 -2.92 10.54
C PHE A 103 11.19 -2.35 10.11
N LEU A 104 11.83 -1.54 10.95
CA LEU A 104 13.12 -0.94 10.62
C LEU A 104 14.20 -2.01 10.41
N ALA A 105 14.23 -3.03 11.27
CA ALA A 105 15.18 -4.14 11.15
C ALA A 105 14.94 -4.96 9.85
N ALA A 106 13.69 -5.31 9.55
CA ALA A 106 13.36 -6.06 8.34
C ALA A 106 13.56 -5.21 7.07
N ALA A 107 13.29 -3.90 7.14
CA ALA A 107 13.45 -2.99 6.02
C ALA A 107 14.91 -2.87 5.56
N GLU A 108 15.89 -2.94 6.46
CA GLU A 108 17.32 -2.98 6.10
C GLU A 108 17.60 -4.16 5.15
N ARG A 109 17.10 -5.35 5.48
CA ARG A 109 17.23 -6.53 4.62
C ARG A 109 16.43 -6.39 3.34
N PHE A 110 15.19 -5.93 3.43
CA PHE A 110 14.28 -5.79 2.29
C PHE A 110 14.77 -4.78 1.25
N THR A 111 15.43 -3.69 1.69
CA THR A 111 15.92 -2.63 0.80
C THR A 111 17.41 -2.74 0.48
N ALA A 112 18.10 -3.76 0.99
CA ALA A 112 19.52 -3.96 0.73
C ALA A 112 19.85 -3.89 -0.78
N PRO A 113 20.89 -3.17 -1.20
CA PRO A 113 21.20 -2.99 -2.63
C PRO A 113 21.64 -4.29 -3.31
N GLU A 114 22.16 -5.25 -2.56
CA GLU A 114 22.58 -6.53 -3.07
C GLU A 114 21.37 -7.35 -3.49
N GLN A 115 21.49 -8.05 -4.61
CA GLN A 115 20.45 -8.98 -5.02
C GLN A 115 20.35 -10.14 -4.03
N ALA A 116 19.11 -10.46 -3.64
CA ALA A 116 18.84 -11.64 -2.84
C ALA A 116 19.05 -12.93 -3.65
N GLU A 117 19.15 -14.06 -2.98
CA GLU A 117 19.17 -15.39 -3.63
C GLU A 117 17.78 -15.81 -4.13
N ARG A 118 16.74 -15.29 -3.49
CA ARG A 118 15.33 -15.60 -3.73
C ARG A 118 14.49 -14.33 -3.81
N PRO A 119 13.31 -14.35 -4.43
CA PRO A 119 12.36 -13.25 -4.30
C PRO A 119 11.98 -13.04 -2.83
N MET A 120 11.63 -11.82 -2.46
CA MET A 120 11.27 -11.48 -1.08
C MET A 120 9.80 -11.08 -0.97
N LEU A 121 9.18 -11.53 0.11
CA LEU A 121 7.88 -11.06 0.56
C LEU A 121 8.01 -10.54 1.99
N PHE A 122 7.66 -9.28 2.19
CA PHE A 122 7.69 -8.61 3.48
C PHE A 122 6.27 -8.25 3.90
N GLU A 123 5.74 -8.95 4.89
CA GLU A 123 4.41 -8.72 5.45
C GLU A 123 4.50 -7.77 6.63
N VAL A 124 3.80 -6.64 6.54
CA VAL A 124 3.75 -5.61 7.58
C VAL A 124 2.36 -5.59 8.16
N PHE A 125 2.22 -6.08 9.39
CA PHE A 125 0.95 -6.09 10.09
C PHE A 125 0.62 -4.70 10.62
N THR A 126 -0.55 -4.21 10.26
CA THR A 126 -1.04 -2.88 10.62
C THR A 126 -2.45 -2.97 11.20
N ASP A 127 -2.96 -1.86 11.70
CA ASP A 127 -4.34 -1.71 12.12
C ASP A 127 -5.13 -0.83 11.16
N SER A 128 -6.30 -1.30 10.76
CA SER A 128 -7.17 -0.63 9.80
C SER A 128 -7.63 0.76 10.27
N LYS A 129 -7.82 0.93 11.58
CA LYS A 129 -8.22 2.23 12.13
C LYS A 129 -7.05 3.21 12.11
N ASP A 130 -5.87 2.77 12.52
CA ASP A 130 -4.66 3.59 12.51
C ASP A 130 -4.30 4.04 11.09
N GLU A 131 -4.48 3.18 10.09
CA GLU A 131 -4.29 3.54 8.68
C GLU A 131 -5.29 4.61 8.22
N SER A 132 -6.57 4.47 8.57
CA SER A 132 -7.59 5.45 8.21
C SER A 132 -7.33 6.80 8.89
N ASP A 133 -6.96 6.80 10.17
CA ASP A 133 -6.63 8.00 10.93
C ASP A 133 -5.36 8.68 10.33
N ALA A 134 -4.34 7.92 9.96
CA ALA A 134 -3.15 8.44 9.30
C ALA A 134 -3.47 9.06 7.93
N LEU A 135 -4.35 8.42 7.16
CA LEU A 135 -4.80 8.94 5.87
C LEU A 135 -5.56 10.26 6.03
N GLU A 136 -6.43 10.38 7.04
CA GLU A 136 -7.15 11.61 7.35
C GLU A 136 -6.19 12.76 7.64
N ILE A 137 -5.18 12.53 8.49
CA ILE A 137 -4.12 13.51 8.79
C ILE A 137 -3.39 13.93 7.51
N MET A 138 -3.05 13.00 6.64
CA MET A 138 -2.39 13.30 5.37
C MET A 138 -3.25 14.15 4.45
N TYR A 139 -4.56 13.89 4.39
CA TYR A 139 -5.51 14.70 3.62
C TYR A 139 -5.60 16.12 4.17
N GLU A 140 -5.64 16.28 5.48
CA GLU A 140 -5.67 17.60 6.12
C GLU A 140 -4.39 18.41 5.82
N VAL A 141 -3.22 17.78 5.91
CA VAL A 141 -1.95 18.42 5.54
C VAL A 141 -1.94 18.83 4.08
N GLY A 142 -2.39 17.95 3.19
CA GLY A 142 -2.47 18.22 1.75
C GLY A 142 -3.43 19.36 1.41
N THR A 143 -4.60 19.39 2.02
CA THR A 143 -5.59 20.45 1.81
C THR A 143 -5.13 21.79 2.39
N ASN A 144 -4.50 21.80 3.56
CA ASN A 144 -3.93 23.00 4.16
C ASN A 144 -2.77 23.57 3.35
N ALA A 145 -1.89 22.74 2.79
CA ALA A 145 -0.80 23.19 1.91
C ALA A 145 -1.35 23.79 0.59
N ALA A 146 -2.33 23.13 -0.03
CA ALA A 146 -3.01 23.62 -1.23
C ALA A 146 -3.83 24.88 -0.95
N GLY A 147 -4.47 24.98 0.22
CA GLY A 147 -5.17 26.15 0.70
C GLY A 147 -4.22 27.35 0.86
N LYS A 148 -3.12 27.16 1.57
CA LYS A 148 -2.10 28.20 1.76
C LYS A 148 -1.47 28.68 0.45
N ALA A 149 -1.18 27.77 -0.48
CA ALA A 149 -0.69 28.10 -1.81
C ALA A 149 -1.72 28.91 -2.60
N LYS A 150 -2.99 28.54 -2.53
CA LYS A 150 -4.10 29.24 -3.19
C LYS A 150 -4.32 30.64 -2.60
N ASP A 151 -4.24 30.79 -1.30
CA ASP A 151 -4.37 32.06 -0.60
C ASP A 151 -3.17 32.98 -0.88
N ALA A 152 -1.94 32.44 -0.95
CA ALA A 152 -0.75 33.17 -1.34
C ALA A 152 -0.85 33.70 -2.79
N VAL A 153 -1.29 32.86 -3.73
CA VAL A 153 -1.53 33.27 -5.13
C VAL A 153 -2.62 34.32 -5.22
N ARG A 154 -3.69 34.19 -4.42
CA ARG A 154 -4.76 35.18 -4.38
C ARG A 154 -4.32 36.50 -3.76
N GLY A 155 -3.45 36.46 -2.76
CA GLY A 155 -2.82 37.66 -2.16
C GLY A 155 -1.93 38.42 -3.13
N ILE A 156 -1.22 37.71 -4.01
CA ILE A 156 -0.32 38.30 -5.00
C ILE A 156 -1.09 38.88 -6.22
N LEU A 157 -2.06 38.11 -6.74
CA LEU A 157 -2.74 38.42 -8.00
C LEU A 157 -4.05 39.17 -7.79
N GLY A 158 -4.59 39.21 -6.59
CA GLY A 158 -5.92 39.70 -6.31
C GLY A 158 -7.03 38.89 -7.00
N ASP A 159 -8.29 39.18 -6.69
CA ASP A 159 -9.42 38.40 -7.24
C ASP A 159 -9.52 38.54 -8.78
N LYS A 160 -9.18 39.69 -9.34
CA LYS A 160 -9.19 39.92 -10.79
C LYS A 160 -8.09 39.12 -11.52
N GLY A 161 -6.91 39.00 -10.91
CA GLY A 161 -5.81 38.22 -11.49
C GLY A 161 -6.09 36.71 -11.44
N VAL A 162 -6.69 36.23 -10.37
CA VAL A 162 -7.12 34.81 -10.25
C VAL A 162 -8.20 34.50 -11.30
N ALA A 163 -9.15 35.38 -11.54
CA ALA A 163 -10.17 35.20 -12.55
C ALA A 163 -9.59 35.17 -13.99
N ALA A 164 -8.58 35.98 -14.26
CA ALA A 164 -7.87 35.98 -15.55
C ALA A 164 -7.11 34.64 -15.76
N VAL A 165 -6.41 34.15 -14.76
CA VAL A 165 -5.70 32.85 -14.84
C VAL A 165 -6.66 31.70 -15.04
N LYS A 166 -7.79 31.65 -14.34
CA LYS A 166 -8.83 30.61 -14.53
C LYS A 166 -9.37 30.62 -15.96
N LYS A 167 -9.61 31.81 -16.52
CA LYS A 167 -10.08 31.95 -17.90
C LYS A 167 -9.07 31.44 -18.94
N ILE A 168 -7.76 31.62 -18.67
CA ILE A 168 -6.68 31.12 -19.55
C ILE A 168 -6.56 29.59 -19.46
N LEU A 169 -6.78 29.02 -18.27
CA LEU A 169 -6.66 27.58 -18.02
C LEU A 169 -7.93 26.77 -18.34
N GLY A 170 -8.99 27.43 -18.85
CA GLY A 170 -10.23 26.78 -19.26
C GLY A 170 -11.05 26.21 -18.07
N ARG A 171 -10.92 26.80 -16.90
CA ARG A 171 -11.66 26.44 -15.67
C ARG A 171 -12.48 27.60 -15.13
#